data_730effc2b096ee93e9ab7a3f4c7fd077
#
_entry.id   730effc2b096ee93e9ab7a3f4c7fd077
#
_cell.length_a   1.000
_cell.length_b   1.000
_cell.length_c   1.000
_cell.angle_alpha   90.00
_cell.angle_beta   90.00
_cell.angle_gamma   90.00
#
_symmetry.space_group_name_H-M   'P 1'
#
loop_
_entity.id
_entity.type
_entity.pdbx_description
1 polymer ?
#
loop_
_entity_poly.entity_id
_entity_poly.type
_entity_poly.pdbx_seq_one_letter_code
_entity_poly.pdbx_strand_id
1 'polypeptide(L)'
;MTENFFEIAVPVAPLRSSPSDRAEMVSQMLAGEYCRFIASGEKDWVEIELVNDGYKGWCDVKQLLPAVMNLNTGHSNTFVLTQAPISLWRRESGAQLALPAGSRLQCNLTGEWQLAGSSIQPLTALDVCFAPCASPLEAAMNLQGSPYLWGGKTVLGVDCSGLTQLAFFLCGISLPRDASEQIKVGSSVEFEARAPGDLAFFSNEQGAIIHVGIVAIKESIVHAAGEVRVDKLDSKGISSEGNYTHALDSIRRIS
;
A
#
# COMPACT_ATOMS: atom_id res chain seq x y z
N MET A 1 -12.74 21.18 18.51
CA MET A 1 -13.35 19.88 18.12
C MET A 1 -12.20 18.89 18.14
N THR A 2 -12.20 17.91 19.03
CA THR A 2 -11.23 16.83 19.01
C THR A 2 -11.51 16.01 17.75
N GLU A 3 -10.59 16.05 16.78
CA GLU A 3 -10.68 15.20 15.62
C GLU A 3 -10.69 13.75 16.10
N ASN A 4 -11.71 12.98 15.68
CA ASN A 4 -11.83 11.58 16.02
C ASN A 4 -10.95 10.78 15.06
N PHE A 5 -9.75 10.44 15.51
CA PHE A 5 -8.86 9.53 14.81
C PHE A 5 -9.07 8.10 15.30
N PHE A 6 -8.83 7.17 14.39
CA PHE A 6 -8.80 5.75 14.66
C PHE A 6 -7.52 5.13 14.10
N GLU A 7 -7.11 4.03 14.70
CA GLU A 7 -6.02 3.17 14.25
C GLU A 7 -6.60 1.83 13.78
N ILE A 8 -6.07 1.30 12.68
CA ILE A 8 -6.48 0.00 12.13
C ILE A 8 -5.96 -1.10 13.06
N ALA A 9 -6.86 -1.83 13.69
CA ALA A 9 -6.55 -2.80 14.76
C ALA A 9 -6.38 -4.25 14.28
N VAL A 10 -6.68 -4.51 13.01
CA VAL A 10 -6.57 -5.83 12.36
C VAL A 10 -5.44 -5.83 11.33
N PRO A 11 -4.87 -7.00 10.98
CA PRO A 11 -3.78 -7.06 9.99
C PRO A 11 -4.08 -6.36 8.68
N VAL A 12 -5.27 -6.57 8.13
CA VAL A 12 -5.77 -5.96 6.90
C VAL A 12 -7.28 -5.75 7.05
N ALA A 13 -7.74 -4.55 6.74
CA ALA A 13 -9.17 -4.21 6.69
C ALA A 13 -9.54 -3.74 5.28
N PRO A 14 -10.67 -4.22 4.69
CA PRO A 14 -11.14 -3.71 3.42
C PRO A 14 -11.72 -2.30 3.56
N LEU A 15 -11.37 -1.43 2.62
CA LEU A 15 -12.03 -0.14 2.43
C LEU A 15 -12.99 -0.25 1.25
N ARG A 16 -14.26 0.08 1.46
CA ARG A 16 -15.35 -0.13 0.51
C ARG A 16 -15.86 1.16 -0.10
N SER A 17 -16.41 1.08 -1.31
CA SER A 17 -17.03 2.22 -2.01
C SER A 17 -18.35 2.68 -1.38
N SER A 18 -19.02 1.80 -0.61
CA SER A 18 -20.27 2.09 0.11
C SER A 18 -20.40 1.21 1.36
N PRO A 19 -21.29 1.54 2.32
CA PRO A 19 -21.40 0.85 3.62
C PRO A 19 -22.04 -0.54 3.49
N SER A 20 -21.34 -1.48 2.85
CA SER A 20 -21.83 -2.85 2.62
C SER A 20 -20.67 -3.82 2.36
N ASP A 21 -20.75 -5.04 2.90
CA ASP A 21 -19.83 -6.14 2.57
C ASP A 21 -19.85 -6.54 1.10
N ARG A 22 -20.92 -6.22 0.38
CA ARG A 22 -21.10 -6.50 -1.05
C ARG A 22 -20.59 -5.38 -1.95
N ALA A 23 -20.23 -4.24 -1.37
CA ALA A 23 -19.69 -3.12 -2.12
C ALA A 23 -18.29 -3.44 -2.64
N GLU A 24 -17.92 -2.77 -3.70
CA GLU A 24 -16.57 -2.83 -4.26
C GLU A 24 -15.53 -2.53 -3.19
N MET A 25 -14.49 -3.35 -3.10
CA MET A 25 -13.29 -3.03 -2.32
C MET A 25 -12.43 -2.07 -3.15
N VAL A 26 -12.35 -0.83 -2.71
CA VAL A 26 -11.59 0.22 -3.41
C VAL A 26 -10.14 0.30 -2.92
N SER A 27 -9.88 -0.16 -1.70
CA SER A 27 -8.53 -0.25 -1.11
C SER A 27 -8.50 -1.24 0.05
N GLN A 28 -7.31 -1.48 0.58
CA GLN A 28 -7.07 -2.13 1.86
C GLN A 28 -6.38 -1.14 2.80
N MET A 29 -6.69 -1.26 4.08
CA MET A 29 -6.04 -0.56 5.18
C MET A 29 -5.18 -1.56 5.93
N LEU A 30 -3.95 -1.17 6.28
CA LEU A 30 -2.98 -2.04 6.94
C LEU A 30 -2.94 -1.75 8.44
N ALA A 31 -2.55 -2.76 9.22
CA ALA A 31 -2.42 -2.64 10.67
C ALA A 31 -1.60 -1.41 11.08
N GLY A 32 -2.11 -0.64 12.04
CA GLY A 32 -1.47 0.56 12.56
C GLY A 32 -1.54 1.79 11.66
N GLU A 33 -2.18 1.73 10.48
CA GLU A 33 -2.52 2.95 9.74
C GLU A 33 -3.56 3.78 10.52
N TYR A 34 -3.49 5.09 10.35
CA TYR A 34 -4.44 6.02 10.98
C TYR A 34 -5.48 6.49 9.97
N CYS A 35 -6.71 6.64 10.44
CA CYS A 35 -7.77 7.26 9.67
C CYS A 35 -8.54 8.29 10.52
N ARG A 36 -9.16 9.24 9.84
CA ARG A 36 -10.04 10.25 10.39
C ARG A 36 -11.48 9.84 10.12
N PHE A 37 -12.34 9.92 11.13
CA PHE A 37 -13.78 9.73 10.99
C PHE A 37 -14.40 10.86 10.15
N ILE A 38 -15.26 10.51 9.20
CA ILE A 38 -16.04 11.45 8.39
C ILE A 38 -17.51 11.38 8.78
N ALA A 39 -18.12 10.18 8.68
CA ALA A 39 -19.56 10.00 8.91
C ALA A 39 -19.89 8.59 9.41
N SER A 40 -21.01 8.46 10.09
CA SER A 40 -21.62 7.15 10.41
C SER A 40 -22.55 6.73 9.28
N GLY A 41 -22.45 5.46 8.90
CA GLY A 41 -23.41 4.79 8.03
C GLY A 41 -24.45 4.01 8.84
N GLU A 42 -25.13 3.09 8.15
CA GLU A 42 -26.03 2.14 8.82
C GLU A 42 -25.22 1.07 9.56
N LYS A 43 -25.78 0.58 10.69
CA LYS A 43 -25.17 -0.44 11.55
C LYS A 43 -23.78 0.00 12.03
N ASP A 44 -22.76 -0.84 11.78
CA ASP A 44 -21.37 -0.66 12.23
C ASP A 44 -20.47 -0.04 11.15
N TRP A 45 -21.03 0.52 10.07
CA TRP A 45 -20.28 1.15 9.00
C TRP A 45 -19.94 2.59 9.31
N VAL A 46 -18.69 2.96 9.02
CA VAL A 46 -18.20 4.33 9.13
C VAL A 46 -17.47 4.73 7.86
N GLU A 47 -17.69 5.97 7.42
CA GLU A 47 -16.87 6.59 6.39
C GLU A 47 -15.65 7.21 7.03
N ILE A 48 -14.49 6.92 6.46
CA ILE A 48 -13.19 7.39 6.96
C ILE A 48 -12.37 7.99 5.84
N GLU A 49 -11.36 8.76 6.23
CA GLU A 49 -10.29 9.25 5.37
C GLU A 49 -8.95 8.78 5.94
N LEU A 50 -8.16 8.07 5.15
CA LEU A 50 -6.82 7.64 5.52
C LEU A 50 -5.90 8.86 5.68
N VAL A 51 -5.13 8.89 6.76
CA VAL A 51 -4.22 10.01 7.05
C VAL A 51 -3.04 10.04 6.06
N ASN A 52 -2.63 8.87 5.56
CA ASN A 52 -1.43 8.75 4.76
C ASN A 52 -1.57 9.30 3.33
N ASP A 53 -2.73 9.12 2.71
CA ASP A 53 -2.96 9.48 1.30
C ASP A 53 -4.28 10.24 1.06
N GLY A 54 -5.08 10.47 2.11
CA GLY A 54 -6.37 11.14 2.03
C GLY A 54 -7.47 10.31 1.36
N TYR A 55 -7.23 9.01 1.10
CA TYR A 55 -8.20 8.16 0.43
C TYR A 55 -9.42 7.89 1.31
N LYS A 56 -10.61 7.98 0.73
CA LYS A 56 -11.89 7.88 1.45
C LYS A 56 -12.62 6.61 1.11
N GLY A 57 -13.38 6.12 2.08
CA GLY A 57 -14.26 4.98 1.89
C GLY A 57 -14.89 4.51 3.18
N TRP A 58 -15.56 3.38 3.10
CA TRP A 58 -16.35 2.80 4.18
C TRP A 58 -15.67 1.57 4.76
N CYS A 59 -15.65 1.45 6.09
CA CYS A 59 -15.18 0.25 6.78
C CYS A 59 -16.09 -0.09 7.98
N ASP A 60 -15.96 -1.33 8.47
CA ASP A 60 -16.62 -1.76 9.71
C ASP A 60 -15.85 -1.19 10.91
N VAL A 61 -16.56 -0.49 11.79
CA VAL A 61 -15.98 0.13 13.00
C VAL A 61 -15.30 -0.88 13.92
N LYS A 62 -15.69 -2.16 13.87
CA LYS A 62 -15.06 -3.24 14.65
C LYS A 62 -13.59 -3.49 14.30
N GLN A 63 -13.14 -3.00 13.13
CA GLN A 63 -11.74 -3.11 12.68
C GLN A 63 -10.88 -1.93 13.14
N LEU A 64 -11.50 -0.95 13.82
CA LEU A 64 -10.90 0.29 14.26
C LEU A 64 -10.81 0.36 15.78
N LEU A 65 -9.77 1.03 16.29
CA LEU A 65 -9.70 1.46 17.69
C LEU A 65 -9.52 2.97 17.76
N PRO A 66 -10.19 3.65 18.72
CA PRO A 66 -9.98 5.07 18.95
C PRO A 66 -8.49 5.35 19.20
N ALA A 67 -7.97 6.38 18.55
CA ALA A 67 -6.56 6.77 18.66
C ALA A 67 -6.44 8.25 19.00
N VAL A 68 -5.41 8.60 19.74
CA VAL A 68 -5.00 9.98 19.97
C VAL A 68 -3.77 10.24 19.12
N MET A 69 -3.95 10.98 18.03
CA MET A 69 -2.80 11.46 17.26
C MET A 69 -2.17 12.65 18.00
N ASN A 70 -1.08 12.40 18.71
CA ASN A 70 -0.24 13.45 19.25
C ASN A 70 0.70 13.97 18.16
N LEU A 71 0.25 14.92 17.34
CA LEU A 71 1.07 15.56 16.30
C LEU A 71 2.26 16.37 16.89
N ASN A 72 2.27 16.60 18.21
CA ASN A 72 3.20 17.52 18.89
C ASN A 72 4.07 16.88 19.97
N THR A 73 4.08 15.57 20.15
CA THR A 73 4.94 14.98 21.17
C THR A 73 6.29 14.62 20.57
N GLY A 74 7.29 15.46 20.86
CA GLY A 74 8.72 15.09 20.75
C GLY A 74 9.13 13.97 21.72
N HIS A 75 8.25 13.04 22.04
CA HIS A 75 8.46 11.95 23.00
C HIS A 75 8.13 10.60 22.35
N SER A 76 9.17 9.95 21.94
CA SER A 76 9.59 8.58 22.24
C SER A 76 8.82 7.36 21.71
N ASN A 77 7.77 7.45 20.90
CA ASN A 77 7.31 6.26 20.18
C ASN A 77 7.70 6.38 18.72
N THR A 78 8.69 5.60 18.30
CA THR A 78 9.08 5.53 16.89
C THR A 78 8.14 4.57 16.18
N PHE A 79 7.45 5.05 15.16
CA PHE A 79 6.72 4.17 14.25
C PHE A 79 7.72 3.51 13.29
N VAL A 80 7.58 2.22 13.14
CA VAL A 80 8.38 1.43 12.21
C VAL A 80 7.45 0.65 11.29
N LEU A 81 7.76 0.65 10.00
CA LEU A 81 7.01 -0.11 9.00
C LEU A 81 7.60 -1.52 8.87
N THR A 82 6.74 -2.54 8.89
CA THR A 82 7.16 -3.88 8.48
C THR A 82 7.53 -3.87 7.00
N GLN A 83 8.67 -4.48 6.68
CA GLN A 83 9.22 -4.55 5.32
C GLN A 83 9.01 -5.93 4.69
N ALA A 84 9.07 -6.98 5.50
CA ALA A 84 8.83 -8.34 5.02
C ALA A 84 7.42 -8.48 4.43
N PRO A 85 7.24 -9.20 3.30
CA PRO A 85 5.93 -9.43 2.70
C PRO A 85 4.87 -9.89 3.69
N ILE A 86 5.25 -10.77 4.63
CA ILE A 86 4.50 -11.11 5.84
C ILE A 86 5.46 -11.31 7.01
N SER A 87 5.10 -10.77 8.17
CA SER A 87 5.75 -11.03 9.46
C SER A 87 4.74 -11.59 10.47
N LEU A 88 5.17 -12.53 11.31
CA LEU A 88 4.32 -13.16 12.32
C LEU A 88 4.57 -12.53 13.69
N TRP A 89 3.48 -12.24 14.38
CA TRP A 89 3.46 -11.62 15.70
C TRP A 89 2.47 -12.33 16.61
N ARG A 90 2.57 -12.13 17.91
CA ARG A 90 1.65 -12.70 18.91
C ARG A 90 1.15 -11.60 19.83
N ARG A 91 -0.16 -11.53 20.02
CA ARG A 91 -0.80 -10.68 21.05
C ARG A 91 -0.62 -11.31 22.44
N GLU A 92 -0.77 -10.51 23.48
CA GLU A 92 -0.80 -11.00 24.88
C GLU A 92 -1.89 -12.06 25.09
N SER A 93 -3.00 -11.98 24.40
CA SER A 93 -4.07 -13.00 24.41
C SER A 93 -3.64 -14.36 23.86
N GLY A 94 -2.43 -14.48 23.28
CA GLY A 94 -1.94 -15.65 22.59
C GLY A 94 -2.31 -15.72 21.10
N ALA A 95 -3.20 -14.85 20.61
CA ALA A 95 -3.58 -14.82 19.20
C ALA A 95 -2.40 -14.43 18.32
N GLN A 96 -2.22 -15.16 17.20
CA GLN A 96 -1.21 -14.85 16.20
C GLN A 96 -1.73 -13.85 15.18
N LEU A 97 -0.85 -12.94 14.74
CA LEU A 97 -1.10 -11.96 13.69
C LEU A 97 -0.12 -12.20 12.56
N ALA A 98 -0.62 -12.24 11.33
CA ALA A 98 0.19 -12.17 10.12
C ALA A 98 0.11 -10.74 9.58
N LEU A 99 1.14 -9.95 9.83
CA LEU A 99 1.19 -8.55 9.43
C LEU A 99 1.87 -8.43 8.06
N PRO A 100 1.21 -7.82 7.06
CA PRO A 100 1.80 -7.59 5.74
C PRO A 100 2.83 -6.45 5.80
N ALA A 101 3.67 -6.36 4.78
CA ALA A 101 4.54 -5.21 4.54
C ALA A 101 3.74 -3.91 4.56
N GLY A 102 4.31 -2.86 5.15
CA GLY A 102 3.64 -1.56 5.33
C GLY A 102 2.78 -1.46 6.59
N SER A 103 2.63 -2.53 7.39
CA SER A 103 2.02 -2.43 8.71
C SER A 103 2.86 -1.53 9.61
N ARG A 104 2.20 -0.66 10.35
CA ARG A 104 2.81 0.37 11.18
C ARG A 104 2.81 -0.06 12.65
N LEU A 105 3.97 -0.30 13.20
CA LEU A 105 4.13 -0.71 14.60
C LEU A 105 4.79 0.39 15.42
N GLN A 106 4.42 0.46 16.69
CA GLN A 106 5.08 1.32 17.66
C GLN A 106 6.11 0.52 18.44
N CYS A 107 7.29 1.09 18.62
CA CYS A 107 8.31 0.56 19.54
C CYS A 107 8.58 1.62 20.60
N ASN A 108 8.43 1.25 21.88
CA ASN A 108 8.75 2.14 22.98
C ASN A 108 10.26 2.12 23.29
N LEU A 109 10.70 2.99 24.21
CA LEU A 109 12.10 3.10 24.62
C LEU A 109 12.66 1.84 25.31
N THR A 110 11.80 0.97 25.81
CA THR A 110 12.19 -0.32 26.43
C THR A 110 12.26 -1.46 25.44
N GLY A 111 11.97 -1.20 24.15
CA GLY A 111 11.99 -2.21 23.09
C GLY A 111 10.72 -3.06 23.00
N GLU A 112 9.63 -2.63 23.65
CA GLU A 112 8.33 -3.30 23.56
C GLU A 112 7.55 -2.82 22.36
N TRP A 113 6.97 -3.77 21.62
CA TRP A 113 6.21 -3.53 20.42
C TRP A 113 4.71 -3.43 20.71
N GLN A 114 4.05 -2.51 20.04
CA GLN A 114 2.61 -2.27 20.18
C GLN A 114 1.93 -2.11 18.81
N LEU A 115 0.70 -2.58 18.74
CA LEU A 115 -0.24 -2.37 17.66
C LEU A 115 -1.60 -1.99 18.26
N ALA A 116 -2.13 -0.83 17.88
CA ALA A 116 -3.43 -0.33 18.35
C ALA A 116 -3.55 -0.40 19.87
N GLY A 117 -2.53 0.10 20.59
CA GLY A 117 -2.48 0.15 22.05
C GLY A 117 -2.30 -1.20 22.77
N SER A 118 -2.16 -2.31 22.04
CA SER A 118 -1.93 -3.64 22.62
C SER A 118 -0.50 -4.08 22.41
N SER A 119 0.13 -4.66 23.45
CA SER A 119 1.46 -5.28 23.33
C SER A 119 1.43 -6.47 22.39
N ILE A 120 2.46 -6.56 21.57
CA ILE A 120 2.69 -7.68 20.64
C ILE A 120 4.13 -8.14 20.73
N GLN A 121 4.37 -9.41 20.45
CA GLN A 121 5.69 -10.03 20.45
C GLN A 121 6.02 -10.57 19.06
N PRO A 122 7.23 -10.34 18.53
CA PRO A 122 7.62 -10.88 17.24
C PRO A 122 7.79 -12.41 17.32
N LEU A 123 7.28 -13.11 16.31
CA LEU A 123 7.56 -14.51 16.03
C LEU A 123 8.51 -14.65 14.86
N THR A 124 8.50 -13.68 13.94
CA THR A 124 9.51 -13.52 12.88
C THR A 124 10.67 -12.69 13.44
N ALA A 125 11.90 -13.04 13.09
CA ALA A 125 13.08 -12.32 13.51
C ALA A 125 13.01 -10.84 13.07
N LEU A 126 13.41 -9.90 13.96
CA LEU A 126 13.24 -8.46 13.74
C LEU A 126 14.06 -7.94 12.55
N ASP A 127 15.24 -8.50 12.32
CA ASP A 127 16.07 -8.18 11.14
C ASP A 127 15.38 -8.56 9.82
N VAL A 128 14.57 -9.63 9.81
CA VAL A 128 13.72 -10.00 8.68
C VAL A 128 12.50 -9.09 8.59
N CYS A 129 11.84 -8.80 9.72
CA CYS A 129 10.65 -7.92 9.75
C CYS A 129 10.93 -6.54 9.17
N PHE A 130 12.10 -5.99 9.44
CA PHE A 130 12.45 -4.59 9.21
C PHE A 130 13.63 -4.39 8.25
N ALA A 131 14.04 -5.42 7.49
CA ALA A 131 15.08 -5.29 6.47
C ALA A 131 14.64 -4.25 5.42
N PRO A 132 15.27 -3.07 5.33
CA PRO A 132 14.80 -2.02 4.44
C PRO A 132 15.03 -2.40 2.99
N CYS A 133 14.07 -2.10 2.13
CA CYS A 133 14.25 -2.17 0.68
C CYS A 133 15.13 -1.00 0.20
N ALA A 134 16.07 -1.27 -0.68
CA ALA A 134 16.96 -0.25 -1.22
C ALA A 134 16.27 0.68 -2.24
N SER A 135 15.14 0.25 -2.81
CA SER A 135 14.39 1.01 -3.80
C SER A 135 12.96 0.51 -3.94
N PRO A 136 12.04 1.34 -4.49
CA PRO A 136 10.68 0.91 -4.82
C PRO A 136 10.62 -0.29 -5.78
N LEU A 137 11.59 -0.40 -6.69
CA LEU A 137 11.69 -1.54 -7.59
C LEU A 137 11.98 -2.84 -6.81
N GLU A 138 12.91 -2.80 -5.86
CA GLU A 138 13.20 -3.97 -5.00
C GLU A 138 11.98 -4.34 -4.14
N ALA A 139 11.30 -3.35 -3.54
CA ALA A 139 10.09 -3.57 -2.77
C ALA A 139 9.00 -4.24 -3.59
N ALA A 140 8.80 -3.82 -4.85
CA ALA A 140 7.85 -4.45 -5.76
C ALA A 140 8.27 -5.87 -6.16
N MET A 141 9.56 -6.11 -6.40
CA MET A 141 10.08 -7.45 -6.71
C MET A 141 9.90 -8.45 -5.55
N ASN A 142 9.93 -7.99 -4.29
CA ASN A 142 9.63 -8.83 -3.12
C ASN A 142 8.17 -9.30 -3.08
N LEU A 143 7.29 -8.71 -3.91
CA LEU A 143 5.89 -9.12 -4.08
C LEU A 143 5.66 -9.96 -5.34
N GLN A 144 6.70 -10.33 -6.08
CA GLN A 144 6.55 -11.13 -7.30
C GLN A 144 5.82 -12.44 -7.03
N GLY A 145 4.87 -12.81 -7.90
CA GLY A 145 3.98 -13.95 -7.75
C GLY A 145 2.75 -13.70 -6.86
N SER A 146 2.63 -12.52 -6.23
CA SER A 146 1.39 -12.15 -5.53
C SER A 146 0.22 -12.09 -6.51
N PRO A 147 -0.96 -12.67 -6.19
CA PRO A 147 -2.09 -12.65 -7.10
C PRO A 147 -2.65 -11.24 -7.30
N TYR A 148 -3.20 -10.97 -8.47
CA TYR A 148 -3.95 -9.74 -8.70
C TYR A 148 -5.24 -9.75 -7.89
N LEU A 149 -5.48 -8.68 -7.15
CA LEU A 149 -6.71 -8.45 -6.42
C LEU A 149 -7.10 -6.98 -6.53
N TRP A 150 -8.24 -6.68 -7.15
CA TRP A 150 -8.76 -5.32 -7.22
C TRP A 150 -8.90 -4.70 -5.82
N GLY A 151 -8.37 -3.49 -5.62
CA GLY A 151 -8.32 -2.83 -4.31
C GLY A 151 -7.24 -3.36 -3.37
N GLY A 152 -6.49 -4.38 -3.74
CA GLY A 152 -5.48 -5.02 -2.90
C GLY A 152 -4.20 -4.20 -2.69
N LYS A 153 -3.56 -4.39 -1.49
CA LYS A 153 -2.30 -3.74 -1.10
C LYS A 153 -1.35 -4.71 -0.36
N THR A 154 -1.49 -6.02 -0.53
CA THR A 154 -0.68 -7.00 0.22
C THR A 154 -0.16 -8.11 -0.67
N VAL A 155 0.82 -8.86 -0.19
CA VAL A 155 1.34 -10.05 -0.88
C VAL A 155 0.26 -11.13 -1.14
N LEU A 156 -0.84 -11.12 -0.38
CA LEU A 156 -1.98 -12.03 -0.56
C LEU A 156 -2.95 -11.57 -1.64
N GLY A 157 -2.76 -10.39 -2.17
CA GLY A 157 -3.51 -9.82 -3.28
C GLY A 157 -3.23 -8.33 -3.41
N VAL A 158 -2.85 -7.91 -4.63
CA VAL A 158 -2.46 -6.53 -4.94
C VAL A 158 -2.92 -6.14 -6.33
N ASP A 159 -3.43 -4.90 -6.51
CA ASP A 159 -3.66 -4.35 -7.84
C ASP A 159 -2.46 -3.51 -8.34
N CYS A 160 -2.53 -3.00 -9.54
CA CYS A 160 -1.42 -2.30 -10.19
C CYS A 160 -0.99 -1.04 -9.42
N SER A 161 -1.93 -0.19 -9.02
CA SER A 161 -1.64 1.03 -8.25
C SER A 161 -1.37 0.76 -6.77
N GLY A 162 -1.94 -0.29 -6.20
CA GLY A 162 -1.61 -0.77 -4.85
C GLY A 162 -0.18 -1.29 -4.76
N LEU A 163 0.32 -1.98 -5.79
CA LEU A 163 1.70 -2.41 -5.89
C LEU A 163 2.67 -1.22 -5.88
N THR A 164 2.44 -0.25 -6.75
CA THR A 164 3.28 0.95 -6.82
C THR A 164 3.18 1.77 -5.55
N GLN A 165 1.97 1.98 -5.01
CA GLN A 165 1.77 2.71 -3.76
C GLN A 165 2.52 2.06 -2.60
N LEU A 166 2.37 0.74 -2.41
CA LEU A 166 3.06 0.02 -1.33
C LEU A 166 4.58 0.06 -1.51
N ALA A 167 5.09 -0.18 -2.71
CA ALA A 167 6.52 -0.21 -3.00
C ALA A 167 7.20 1.14 -2.67
N PHE A 168 6.57 2.25 -3.05
CA PHE A 168 7.07 3.58 -2.74
C PHE A 168 6.91 3.92 -1.25
N PHE A 169 5.80 3.52 -0.63
CA PHE A 169 5.56 3.73 0.79
C PHE A 169 6.62 3.05 1.68
N LEU A 170 7.04 1.84 1.35
CA LEU A 170 8.11 1.13 2.05
C LEU A 170 9.47 1.85 1.96
N CYS A 171 9.64 2.70 0.96
CA CYS A 171 10.81 3.57 0.80
C CYS A 171 10.59 4.99 1.35
N GLY A 172 9.49 5.24 2.09
CA GLY A 172 9.20 6.53 2.71
C GLY A 172 8.56 7.56 1.77
N ILE A 173 8.08 7.16 0.60
CA ILE A 173 7.46 8.04 -0.40
C ILE A 173 5.97 7.72 -0.49
N SER A 174 5.12 8.70 -0.21
CA SER A 174 3.67 8.55 -0.33
C SER A 174 3.20 8.80 -1.76
N LEU A 175 2.40 7.88 -2.29
CA LEU A 175 1.70 8.02 -3.57
C LEU A 175 0.19 7.98 -3.34
N PRO A 176 -0.61 8.64 -4.21
CA PRO A 176 -2.06 8.44 -4.25
C PRO A 176 -2.43 6.97 -4.48
N ARG A 177 -3.65 6.59 -4.09
CA ARG A 177 -4.12 5.20 -4.25
C ARG A 177 -4.35 4.79 -5.69
N ASP A 178 -4.96 5.67 -6.50
CA ASP A 178 -5.41 5.34 -7.85
C ASP A 178 -4.36 5.71 -8.90
N ALA A 179 -4.20 4.88 -9.93
CA ALA A 179 -3.26 5.13 -11.03
C ALA A 179 -3.52 6.47 -11.73
N SER A 180 -4.80 6.85 -11.87
CA SER A 180 -5.22 8.14 -12.45
C SER A 180 -4.80 9.37 -11.64
N GLU A 181 -4.50 9.19 -10.34
CA GLU A 181 -3.96 10.23 -9.48
C GLU A 181 -2.43 10.12 -9.37
N GLN A 182 -1.87 8.91 -9.42
CA GLN A 182 -0.42 8.70 -9.40
C GLN A 182 0.27 9.35 -10.62
N ILE A 183 -0.36 9.32 -11.79
CA ILE A 183 0.19 9.97 -13.01
C ILE A 183 0.38 11.47 -12.84
N LYS A 184 -0.32 12.12 -11.92
CA LYS A 184 -0.23 13.57 -11.67
C LYS A 184 0.96 13.94 -10.78
N VAL A 185 1.63 12.94 -10.18
CA VAL A 185 2.77 13.13 -9.27
C VAL A 185 4.08 13.01 -10.02
N GLY A 186 5.12 13.70 -9.54
CA GLY A 186 6.46 13.66 -10.09
C GLY A 186 6.64 14.41 -11.41
N SER A 187 7.77 14.18 -12.06
CA SER A 187 8.15 14.83 -13.31
C SER A 187 7.98 13.88 -14.50
N SER A 188 7.60 14.43 -15.67
CA SER A 188 7.53 13.67 -16.93
C SER A 188 8.93 13.23 -17.37
N VAL A 189 9.04 12.01 -17.89
CA VAL A 189 10.29 11.44 -18.41
C VAL A 189 10.03 10.91 -19.81
N GLU A 190 10.92 11.28 -20.75
CA GLU A 190 10.89 10.68 -22.09
C GLU A 190 11.27 9.20 -22.03
N PHE A 191 10.70 8.39 -22.93
CA PHE A 191 10.91 6.95 -22.91
C PHE A 191 12.39 6.55 -22.92
N GLU A 192 13.21 7.25 -23.69
CA GLU A 192 14.64 7.01 -23.83
C GLU A 192 15.44 7.38 -22.58
N ALA A 193 14.90 8.29 -21.74
CA ALA A 193 15.52 8.76 -20.51
C ALA A 193 15.02 8.04 -19.25
N ARG A 194 14.16 7.02 -19.42
CA ARG A 194 13.61 6.24 -18.32
C ARG A 194 14.70 5.50 -17.55
N ALA A 195 14.48 5.36 -16.27
CA ALA A 195 15.37 4.64 -15.37
C ALA A 195 14.60 3.64 -14.50
N PRO A 196 15.27 2.61 -13.96
CA PRO A 196 14.66 1.72 -12.99
C PRO A 196 14.09 2.51 -11.79
N GLY A 197 12.84 2.21 -11.44
CA GLY A 197 12.10 2.92 -10.38
C GLY A 197 11.14 3.99 -10.90
N ASP A 198 11.24 4.43 -12.16
CA ASP A 198 10.22 5.30 -12.75
C ASP A 198 8.88 4.57 -12.87
N LEU A 199 7.76 5.31 -12.81
CA LEU A 199 6.43 4.78 -13.02
C LEU A 199 6.03 4.92 -14.48
N ALA A 200 5.63 3.81 -15.12
CA ALA A 200 5.05 3.81 -16.46
C ALA A 200 3.53 3.65 -16.36
N PHE A 201 2.79 4.53 -17.05
CA PHE A 201 1.33 4.58 -17.06
C PHE A 201 0.79 4.17 -18.41
N PHE A 202 -0.37 3.52 -18.40
CA PHE A 202 -0.98 2.94 -19.60
C PHE A 202 -2.43 3.36 -19.68
N SER A 203 -2.85 3.76 -20.88
CA SER A 203 -4.20 4.23 -21.13
C SER A 203 -5.00 3.28 -22.01
N ASN A 204 -6.32 3.38 -21.93
CA ASN A 204 -7.23 2.78 -22.89
C ASN A 204 -7.39 3.66 -24.14
N GLU A 205 -8.18 3.21 -25.11
CA GLU A 205 -8.45 3.94 -26.37
C GLU A 205 -9.10 5.31 -26.15
N GLN A 206 -9.75 5.54 -25.01
CA GLN A 206 -10.36 6.81 -24.64
C GLN A 206 -9.40 7.75 -23.89
N GLY A 207 -8.12 7.34 -23.69
CA GLY A 207 -7.11 8.11 -22.98
C GLY A 207 -7.25 8.08 -21.44
N ALA A 208 -8.12 7.23 -20.88
CA ALA A 208 -8.19 7.04 -19.44
C ALA A 208 -7.05 6.13 -18.96
N ILE A 209 -6.38 6.53 -17.89
CA ILE A 209 -5.33 5.71 -17.27
C ILE A 209 -5.96 4.52 -16.57
N ILE A 210 -5.57 3.32 -17.02
CA ILE A 210 -6.13 2.05 -16.56
C ILE A 210 -5.10 1.15 -15.89
N HIS A 211 -3.81 1.45 -16.02
CA HIS A 211 -2.76 0.60 -15.48
C HIS A 211 -1.48 1.40 -15.18
N VAL A 212 -0.68 0.86 -14.26
CA VAL A 212 0.62 1.40 -13.87
C VAL A 212 1.57 0.28 -13.48
N GLY A 213 2.87 0.50 -13.69
CA GLY A 213 3.93 -0.40 -13.23
C GLY A 213 5.23 0.35 -12.98
N ILE A 214 6.22 -0.33 -12.43
CA ILE A 214 7.54 0.21 -12.11
C ILE A 214 8.53 -0.24 -13.19
N VAL A 215 9.15 0.72 -13.86
CA VAL A 215 10.21 0.44 -14.84
C VAL A 215 11.35 -0.32 -14.18
N ALA A 216 11.77 -1.43 -14.78
CA ALA A 216 12.86 -2.25 -14.33
C ALA A 216 14.06 -2.19 -15.29
N ILE A 217 15.06 -3.01 -15.05
CA ILE A 217 16.25 -3.09 -15.91
C ILE A 217 15.94 -3.85 -17.22
N LYS A 218 16.77 -3.65 -18.26
CA LYS A 218 16.74 -4.42 -19.53
C LYS A 218 15.37 -4.38 -20.24
N GLU A 219 14.82 -3.19 -20.41
CA GLU A 219 13.54 -3.01 -21.13
C GLU A 219 12.39 -3.85 -20.53
N SER A 220 12.28 -3.84 -19.21
CA SER A 220 11.24 -4.57 -18.51
C SER A 220 10.49 -3.69 -17.50
N ILE A 221 9.35 -4.19 -17.05
CA ILE A 221 8.47 -3.55 -16.09
C ILE A 221 7.96 -4.57 -15.08
N VAL A 222 7.90 -4.17 -13.81
CA VAL A 222 7.21 -4.90 -12.75
C VAL A 222 5.81 -4.34 -12.60
N HIS A 223 4.80 -5.17 -12.74
CA HIS A 223 3.41 -4.74 -12.63
C HIS A 223 2.51 -5.88 -12.14
N ALA A 224 1.27 -5.56 -11.72
CA ALA A 224 0.28 -6.56 -11.32
C ALA A 224 -0.74 -6.76 -12.45
N ALA A 225 -0.68 -7.92 -13.11
CA ALA A 225 -1.59 -8.34 -14.18
C ALA A 225 -1.78 -9.86 -14.11
N GLY A 226 -2.89 -10.30 -13.50
CA GLY A 226 -3.11 -11.68 -13.07
C GLY A 226 -2.32 -12.01 -11.79
N GLU A 227 -1.06 -11.67 -11.78
CA GLU A 227 -0.14 -11.70 -10.65
C GLU A 227 0.88 -10.56 -10.76
N VAL A 228 1.69 -10.34 -9.72
CA VAL A 228 2.87 -9.45 -9.82
C VAL A 228 3.93 -10.16 -10.64
N ARG A 229 4.27 -9.59 -11.78
CA ARG A 229 5.15 -10.21 -12.78
C ARG A 229 6.06 -9.21 -13.45
N VAL A 230 7.06 -9.72 -14.16
CA VAL A 230 7.98 -8.93 -14.97
C VAL A 230 7.69 -9.22 -16.43
N ASP A 231 7.32 -8.20 -17.19
CA ASP A 231 7.08 -8.29 -18.63
C ASP A 231 7.99 -7.32 -19.40
N LYS A 232 8.03 -7.43 -20.71
CA LYS A 232 8.80 -6.54 -21.57
C LYS A 232 8.09 -5.18 -21.71
N LEU A 233 8.88 -4.10 -21.66
CA LEU A 233 8.44 -2.72 -21.87
C LEU A 233 9.22 -2.10 -23.02
N ASP A 234 8.52 -1.62 -24.04
CA ASP A 234 9.07 -0.77 -25.09
C ASP A 234 8.25 0.52 -25.26
N SER A 235 8.58 1.35 -26.25
CA SER A 235 7.91 2.64 -26.49
C SER A 235 6.43 2.53 -26.89
N LYS A 236 5.95 1.34 -27.23
CA LYS A 236 4.53 1.09 -27.54
C LYS A 236 3.76 0.63 -26.30
N GLY A 237 4.44 0.00 -25.33
CA GLY A 237 3.77 -0.49 -24.13
C GLY A 237 4.33 -1.81 -23.59
N ILE A 238 3.51 -2.48 -22.77
CA ILE A 238 3.84 -3.80 -22.21
C ILE A 238 3.51 -4.88 -23.24
N SER A 239 4.45 -5.80 -23.44
CA SER A 239 4.21 -7.00 -24.23
C SER A 239 4.52 -8.27 -23.44
N SER A 240 3.64 -9.27 -23.60
CA SER A 240 3.78 -10.60 -23.03
C SER A 240 3.57 -11.62 -24.14
N GLU A 241 4.46 -12.61 -24.27
CA GLU A 241 4.42 -13.66 -25.30
C GLU A 241 4.29 -13.11 -26.73
N GLY A 242 4.88 -11.91 -26.98
CA GLY A 242 4.89 -11.25 -28.29
C GLY A 242 3.64 -10.42 -28.62
N ASN A 243 2.66 -10.35 -27.71
CA ASN A 243 1.47 -9.54 -27.86
C ASN A 243 1.50 -8.31 -26.96
N TYR A 244 1.11 -7.14 -27.48
CA TYR A 244 0.93 -5.95 -26.63
C TYR A 244 -0.35 -6.09 -25.79
N THR A 245 -0.22 -5.85 -24.49
CA THR A 245 -1.31 -5.96 -23.52
C THR A 245 -1.79 -4.60 -23.01
N HIS A 246 -0.86 -3.62 -22.92
CA HIS A 246 -1.14 -2.28 -22.39
C HIS A 246 -0.38 -1.24 -23.22
N ALA A 247 -1.08 -0.24 -23.76
CA ALA A 247 -0.49 0.85 -24.54
C ALA A 247 0.14 1.89 -23.60
N LEU A 248 1.43 2.21 -23.82
CA LEU A 248 2.13 3.21 -23.01
C LEU A 248 1.52 4.60 -23.23
N ASP A 249 1.21 5.29 -22.14
CA ASP A 249 0.79 6.69 -22.13
C ASP A 249 1.97 7.61 -21.81
N SER A 250 2.56 7.44 -20.62
CA SER A 250 3.63 8.30 -20.15
C SER A 250 4.47 7.64 -19.07
N ILE A 251 5.61 8.26 -18.75
CA ILE A 251 6.50 7.85 -17.66
C ILE A 251 6.66 9.02 -16.70
N ARG A 252 6.68 8.72 -15.39
CA ARG A 252 6.89 9.68 -14.31
C ARG A 252 8.05 9.25 -13.42
N ARG A 253 8.90 10.20 -13.07
CA ARG A 253 9.93 10.04 -12.04
C ARG A 253 9.46 10.67 -10.75
N ILE A 254 9.45 9.86 -9.71
CA ILE A 254 9.09 10.27 -8.36
C ILE A 254 10.40 10.50 -7.60
N SER A 255 10.53 11.68 -6.99
CA SER A 255 11.72 12.11 -6.27
C SER A 255 11.37 12.49 -4.82
#